data_742ecf7f2676e17a62df2776b6d23046
#
_entry.id   742ecf7f2676e17a62df2776b6d23046
#
_cell.length_a   1.000
_cell.length_b   1.000
_cell.length_c   1.000
_cell.angle_alpha   90.00
_cell.angle_beta   90.00
_cell.angle_gamma   90.00
#
_symmetry.space_group_name_H-M   'P 1'
#
loop_
_entity.id
_entity.type
_entity.pdbx_description
1 polymer ?
#
loop_
_entity_poly.entity_id
_entity_poly.type
_entity_poly.pdbx_seq_one_letter_code
_entity_poly.pdbx_strand_id
1 'polypeptide(L)'
;MGQRTWQTTARADALKYRDYLIAKGMVGSSVSRVISSIRAVMNFAISEYALDLKNPFVGMYHDRLAGVSKRLPIPIEDIRKVQQQCLSLDDDLRWLVALVSDTGMRLAEVAGLLKSDLILDEDIPFIRLQPHAWRTLKTSGSERDVPLVGMSLWAAQRLLEAYPDSVYAFPRYNKTTTTNANSASAALNKWLHPCVPDGCTMHSFRHSMRDRLRAVECPADIVDQIGGWATGGVGHGYGSGYGLEVCYKWIKKMEGK
;
A
#
# COMPACT_ATOMS: atom_id res chain seq x y z
N MET A 1 -38.50 0.87 -16.55
CA MET A 1 -38.19 0.13 -15.32
C MET A 1 -38.61 0.99 -14.14
N GLY A 2 -39.62 0.57 -13.37
CA GLY A 2 -40.07 1.33 -12.20
C GLY A 2 -38.97 1.43 -11.15
N GLN A 3 -38.80 2.61 -10.54
CA GLN A 3 -37.91 2.80 -9.41
C GLN A 3 -38.39 1.92 -8.27
N ARG A 4 -37.67 0.83 -7.97
CA ARG A 4 -37.89 0.06 -6.74
C ARG A 4 -37.19 0.76 -5.60
N THR A 5 -37.93 0.98 -4.53
CA THR A 5 -37.35 1.46 -3.27
C THR A 5 -36.54 0.32 -2.66
N TRP A 6 -35.53 0.64 -1.87
CA TRP A 6 -34.75 -0.38 -1.12
C TRP A 6 -35.64 -1.25 -0.18
N GLN A 7 -36.80 -0.77 0.23
CA GLN A 7 -37.81 -1.50 1.01
C GLN A 7 -38.48 -2.64 0.21
N THR A 8 -38.53 -2.53 -1.12
CA THR A 8 -39.12 -3.53 -2.02
C THR A 8 -38.06 -4.40 -2.73
N THR A 9 -36.78 -4.24 -2.40
CA THR A 9 -35.70 -5.03 -3.00
C THR A 9 -35.72 -6.46 -2.49
N ALA A 10 -36.03 -7.39 -3.37
CA ALA A 10 -36.07 -8.82 -3.06
C ALA A 10 -34.69 -9.50 -3.23
N ARG A 11 -34.54 -10.71 -2.67
CA ARG A 11 -33.36 -11.55 -2.89
C ARG A 11 -33.02 -11.75 -4.36
N ALA A 12 -34.04 -11.95 -5.21
CA ALA A 12 -33.87 -12.10 -6.64
C ALA A 12 -33.20 -10.86 -7.32
N ASP A 13 -33.52 -9.66 -6.84
CA ASP A 13 -32.90 -8.43 -7.38
C ASP A 13 -31.43 -8.33 -6.98
N ALA A 14 -31.09 -8.71 -5.73
CA ALA A 14 -29.71 -8.76 -5.27
C ALA A 14 -28.89 -9.79 -6.08
N LEU A 15 -29.45 -10.97 -6.38
CA LEU A 15 -28.79 -11.99 -7.22
C LEU A 15 -28.60 -11.49 -8.65
N LYS A 16 -29.60 -10.87 -9.26
CA LYS A 16 -29.49 -10.24 -10.60
C LYS A 16 -28.41 -9.17 -10.64
N TYR A 17 -28.30 -8.37 -9.58
CA TYR A 17 -27.25 -7.36 -9.51
C TYR A 17 -25.85 -7.98 -9.39
N ARG A 18 -25.66 -9.03 -8.56
CA ARG A 18 -24.43 -9.81 -8.51
C ARG A 18 -24.04 -10.32 -9.91
N ASP A 19 -24.99 -10.97 -10.59
CA ASP A 19 -24.76 -11.59 -11.90
C ASP A 19 -24.42 -10.53 -12.96
N TYR A 20 -25.03 -9.35 -12.86
CA TYR A 20 -24.66 -8.18 -13.69
C TYR A 20 -23.21 -7.72 -13.45
N LEU A 21 -22.75 -7.65 -12.19
CA LEU A 21 -21.37 -7.28 -11.89
C LEU A 21 -20.36 -8.30 -12.45
N ILE A 22 -20.70 -9.59 -12.34
CA ILE A 22 -19.90 -10.70 -12.91
C ILE A 22 -19.86 -10.60 -14.44
N ALA A 23 -21.01 -10.42 -15.08
CA ALA A 23 -21.13 -10.28 -16.53
C ALA A 23 -20.38 -9.05 -17.08
N LYS A 24 -20.21 -8.00 -16.27
CA LYS A 24 -19.34 -6.85 -16.58
C LYS A 24 -17.85 -7.17 -16.53
N GLY A 25 -17.44 -8.39 -16.19
CA GLY A 25 -16.04 -8.78 -16.07
C GLY A 25 -15.36 -8.32 -14.78
N MET A 26 -16.12 -7.94 -13.74
CA MET A 26 -15.54 -7.58 -12.46
C MET A 26 -14.91 -8.81 -11.79
N VAL A 27 -13.67 -8.66 -11.30
CA VAL A 27 -13.01 -9.72 -10.51
C VAL A 27 -13.77 -9.99 -9.21
N GLY A 28 -13.76 -11.25 -8.74
CA GLY A 28 -14.56 -11.70 -7.60
C GLY A 28 -14.34 -10.91 -6.31
N SER A 29 -13.12 -10.46 -6.04
CA SER A 29 -12.81 -9.59 -4.89
C SER A 29 -13.47 -8.21 -5.00
N SER A 30 -13.61 -7.65 -6.22
CA SER A 30 -14.31 -6.40 -6.45
C SER A 30 -15.83 -6.55 -6.32
N VAL A 31 -16.39 -7.67 -6.80
CA VAL A 31 -17.80 -8.04 -6.59
C VAL A 31 -18.08 -8.14 -5.08
N SER A 32 -17.21 -8.83 -4.32
CA SER A 32 -17.30 -8.93 -2.86
C SER A 32 -17.36 -7.56 -2.18
N ARG A 33 -16.51 -6.63 -2.59
CA ARG A 33 -16.44 -5.28 -2.02
C ARG A 33 -17.73 -4.51 -2.27
N VAL A 34 -18.24 -4.51 -3.51
CA VAL A 34 -19.50 -3.82 -3.87
C VAL A 34 -20.66 -4.37 -3.06
N ILE A 35 -20.83 -5.70 -3.06
CA ILE A 35 -21.90 -6.37 -2.29
C ILE A 35 -21.80 -6.07 -0.80
N SER A 36 -20.58 -6.08 -0.24
CA SER A 36 -20.36 -5.79 1.18
C SER A 36 -20.69 -4.35 1.54
N SER A 37 -20.40 -3.39 0.65
CA SER A 37 -20.77 -1.99 0.86
C SER A 37 -22.28 -1.78 0.86
N ILE A 38 -23.00 -2.39 -0.10
CA ILE A 38 -24.46 -2.31 -0.15
C ILE A 38 -25.09 -2.99 1.09
N ARG A 39 -24.57 -4.16 1.44
CA ARG A 39 -25.01 -4.90 2.65
C ARG A 39 -24.83 -4.07 3.91
N ALA A 40 -23.71 -3.37 4.06
CA ALA A 40 -23.44 -2.52 5.22
C ALA A 40 -24.44 -1.36 5.32
N VAL A 41 -24.70 -0.66 4.21
CA VAL A 41 -25.69 0.43 4.16
C VAL A 41 -27.08 -0.06 4.48
N MET A 42 -27.50 -1.22 3.93
CA MET A 42 -28.81 -1.79 4.23
C MET A 42 -28.93 -2.25 5.68
N ASN A 43 -27.89 -2.90 6.25
CA ASN A 43 -27.89 -3.27 7.65
C ASN A 43 -28.00 -2.04 8.57
N PHE A 44 -27.26 -0.98 8.25
CA PHE A 44 -27.35 0.29 8.97
C PHE A 44 -28.79 0.83 8.94
N ALA A 45 -29.40 0.92 7.76
CA ALA A 45 -30.76 1.43 7.63
C ALA A 45 -31.80 0.55 8.36
N ILE A 46 -31.68 -0.78 8.28
CA ILE A 46 -32.56 -1.72 8.98
C ILE A 46 -32.46 -1.55 10.50
N SER A 47 -31.22 -1.41 11.01
CA SER A 47 -30.97 -1.22 12.45
C SER A 47 -31.44 0.15 12.94
N GLU A 48 -31.04 1.22 12.24
CA GLU A 48 -31.27 2.61 12.67
C GLU A 48 -32.75 3.00 12.64
N TYR A 49 -33.48 2.49 11.65
CA TYR A 49 -34.91 2.80 11.48
C TYR A 49 -35.83 1.67 11.97
N ALA A 50 -35.30 0.68 12.71
CA ALA A 50 -36.04 -0.47 13.26
C ALA A 50 -36.96 -1.14 12.20
N LEU A 51 -36.46 -1.35 10.98
CA LEU A 51 -37.26 -1.84 9.87
C LEU A 51 -37.44 -3.38 9.97
N ASP A 52 -38.65 -3.86 9.82
CA ASP A 52 -38.93 -5.31 9.73
C ASP A 52 -38.61 -5.82 8.32
N LEU A 53 -37.31 -5.88 8.00
CA LEU A 53 -36.79 -6.29 6.70
C LEU A 53 -35.58 -7.21 6.85
N LYS A 54 -35.53 -8.26 6.03
CA LYS A 54 -34.31 -9.07 5.87
C LYS A 54 -33.44 -8.49 4.78
N ASN A 55 -32.16 -8.22 5.10
CA ASN A 55 -31.22 -7.70 4.11
C ASN A 55 -30.98 -8.75 3.01
N PRO A 56 -31.35 -8.48 1.73
CA PRO A 56 -31.25 -9.44 0.64
C PRO A 56 -29.79 -9.68 0.17
N PHE A 57 -28.82 -8.89 0.62
CA PHE A 57 -27.41 -9.03 0.29
C PHE A 57 -26.62 -9.89 1.30
N VAL A 58 -27.28 -10.43 2.34
CA VAL A 58 -26.62 -11.33 3.30
C VAL A 58 -26.48 -12.74 2.70
N GLY A 59 -25.33 -13.37 2.91
CA GLY A 59 -25.09 -14.77 2.49
C GLY A 59 -25.12 -14.99 0.97
N MET A 60 -24.75 -13.98 0.17
CA MET A 60 -24.65 -14.14 -1.29
C MET A 60 -23.37 -14.89 -1.65
N TYR A 61 -23.54 -16.00 -2.36
CA TYR A 61 -22.42 -16.77 -2.90
C TYR A 61 -21.92 -16.19 -4.22
N HIS A 62 -20.60 -16.12 -4.37
CA HIS A 62 -19.87 -15.90 -5.63
C HIS A 62 -18.43 -16.35 -5.43
N ASP A 63 -17.75 -16.68 -6.51
CA ASP A 63 -16.32 -16.99 -6.46
C ASP A 63 -15.50 -15.70 -6.22
N ARG A 64 -14.95 -15.58 -5.01
CA ARG A 64 -14.16 -14.40 -4.61
C ARG A 64 -12.80 -14.34 -5.29
N LEU A 65 -12.32 -15.44 -5.84
CA LEU A 65 -11.02 -15.55 -6.51
C LEU A 65 -11.14 -15.46 -8.03
N ALA A 66 -12.35 -15.46 -8.59
CA ALA A 66 -12.57 -15.35 -10.03
C ALA A 66 -11.88 -14.09 -10.59
N GLY A 67 -11.00 -14.28 -11.56
CA GLY A 67 -10.27 -13.21 -12.23
C GLY A 67 -9.23 -12.46 -11.35
N VAL A 68 -8.96 -12.94 -10.14
CA VAL A 68 -7.93 -12.34 -9.27
C VAL A 68 -6.56 -12.83 -9.70
N SER A 69 -5.73 -11.94 -10.22
CA SER A 69 -4.32 -12.22 -10.52
C SER A 69 -3.48 -12.12 -9.24
N LYS A 70 -2.55 -13.07 -9.07
CA LYS A 70 -1.55 -13.00 -8.00
C LYS A 70 -0.50 -11.94 -8.40
N ARG A 71 -0.27 -10.97 -7.53
CA ARG A 71 0.82 -10.02 -7.73
C ARG A 71 2.15 -10.72 -7.53
N LEU A 72 3.04 -10.56 -8.50
CA LEU A 72 4.37 -11.14 -8.47
C LEU A 72 5.39 -10.14 -7.89
N PRO A 73 6.43 -10.62 -7.21
CA PRO A 73 7.59 -9.80 -6.88
C PRO A 73 8.35 -9.42 -8.16
N ILE A 74 9.00 -8.27 -8.16
CA ILE A 74 9.95 -7.88 -9.23
C ILE A 74 11.25 -8.61 -8.96
N PRO A 75 11.86 -9.29 -9.97
CA PRO A 75 13.18 -9.90 -9.84
C PRO A 75 14.25 -8.86 -9.46
N ILE A 76 15.28 -9.31 -8.72
CA ILE A 76 16.32 -8.39 -8.21
C ILE A 76 17.09 -7.70 -9.33
N GLU A 77 17.34 -8.39 -10.44
CA GLU A 77 18.00 -7.84 -11.62
C GLU A 77 17.21 -6.70 -12.24
N ASP A 78 15.88 -6.80 -12.27
CA ASP A 78 15.02 -5.75 -12.81
C ASP A 78 14.88 -4.60 -11.81
N ILE A 79 14.88 -4.87 -10.50
CA ILE A 79 14.97 -3.81 -9.46
C ILE A 79 16.24 -2.99 -9.68
N ARG A 80 17.40 -3.63 -9.89
CA ARG A 80 18.67 -2.94 -10.13
C ARG A 80 18.65 -2.09 -11.41
N LYS A 81 18.06 -2.61 -12.50
CA LYS A 81 17.87 -1.83 -13.75
C LYS A 81 16.98 -0.60 -13.52
N VAL A 82 15.87 -0.77 -12.80
CA VAL A 82 14.96 0.34 -12.44
C VAL A 82 15.71 1.37 -11.59
N GLN A 83 16.49 0.94 -10.62
CA GLN A 83 17.28 1.83 -9.75
C GLN A 83 18.34 2.61 -10.56
N GLN A 84 19.02 1.97 -11.52
CA GLN A 84 19.94 2.68 -12.42
C GLN A 84 19.25 3.73 -13.29
N GLN A 85 18.04 3.44 -13.77
CA GLN A 85 17.24 4.44 -14.48
C GLN A 85 16.80 5.59 -13.55
N CYS A 86 16.52 5.31 -12.27
CA CYS A 86 16.21 6.34 -11.29
C CYS A 86 17.39 7.30 -11.11
N LEU A 87 18.61 6.79 -11.01
CA LEU A 87 19.83 7.61 -10.93
C LEU A 87 20.02 8.47 -12.18
N SER A 88 19.79 7.90 -13.36
CA SER A 88 20.01 8.61 -14.63
C SER A 88 19.01 9.74 -14.87
N LEU A 89 17.76 9.58 -14.44
CA LEU A 89 16.69 10.56 -14.66
C LEU A 89 16.59 11.61 -13.54
N ASP A 90 16.96 11.24 -12.33
CA ASP A 90 17.12 12.09 -11.14
C ASP A 90 16.02 13.14 -10.94
N ASP A 91 14.78 12.71 -10.87
CA ASP A 91 13.61 13.55 -10.64
C ASP A 91 12.69 13.01 -9.52
N ASP A 92 11.67 13.77 -9.15
CA ASP A 92 10.76 13.46 -8.04
C ASP A 92 10.02 12.13 -8.21
N LEU A 93 9.67 11.75 -9.44
CA LEU A 93 9.03 10.45 -9.72
C LEU A 93 10.00 9.29 -9.44
N ARG A 94 11.27 9.44 -9.83
CA ARG A 94 12.31 8.40 -9.66
C ARG A 94 12.77 8.32 -8.23
N TRP A 95 12.84 9.43 -7.49
CA TRP A 95 13.10 9.40 -6.05
C TRP A 95 12.02 8.64 -5.29
N LEU A 96 10.74 8.77 -5.71
CA LEU A 96 9.65 8.01 -5.11
C LEU A 96 9.78 6.51 -5.38
N VAL A 97 10.15 6.11 -6.60
CA VAL A 97 10.43 4.71 -6.96
C VAL A 97 11.61 4.18 -6.14
N ALA A 98 12.71 4.94 -6.08
CA ALA A 98 13.92 4.57 -5.35
C ALA A 98 13.63 4.34 -3.85
N LEU A 99 12.87 5.24 -3.21
CA LEU A 99 12.44 5.05 -1.82
C LEU A 99 11.66 3.75 -1.63
N VAL A 100 10.67 3.49 -2.50
CA VAL A 100 9.83 2.28 -2.39
C VAL A 100 10.64 1.02 -2.66
N SER A 101 11.63 1.06 -3.55
CA SER A 101 12.39 -0.10 -4.00
C SER A 101 13.22 -0.76 -2.88
N ASP A 102 13.77 0.03 -1.97
CA ASP A 102 14.60 -0.47 -0.85
C ASP A 102 13.92 -0.42 0.52
N THR A 103 12.76 0.25 0.64
CA THR A 103 12.01 0.27 1.91
C THR A 103 10.80 -0.66 1.90
N GLY A 104 10.25 -1.00 0.73
CA GLY A 104 9.01 -1.73 0.62
C GLY A 104 7.80 -1.02 1.22
N MET A 105 7.87 0.27 1.50
CA MET A 105 6.78 1.09 2.03
C MET A 105 5.60 1.11 1.05
N ARG A 106 4.40 1.38 1.57
CA ARG A 106 3.25 1.61 0.68
C ARG A 106 3.43 2.93 -0.07
N LEU A 107 3.04 2.95 -1.35
CA LEU A 107 3.16 4.15 -2.17
C LEU A 107 2.51 5.39 -1.52
N ALA A 108 1.34 5.23 -0.89
CA ALA A 108 0.67 6.32 -0.19
C ALA A 108 1.42 6.79 1.07
N GLU A 109 2.16 5.90 1.73
CA GLU A 109 3.01 6.23 2.86
C GLU A 109 4.14 7.16 2.40
N VAL A 110 4.84 6.78 1.33
CA VAL A 110 5.96 7.57 0.78
C VAL A 110 5.50 8.87 0.14
N ALA A 111 4.46 8.82 -0.70
CA ALA A 111 3.95 10.02 -1.39
C ALA A 111 3.48 11.11 -0.42
N GLY A 112 3.04 10.74 0.79
CA GLY A 112 2.54 11.65 1.81
C GLY A 112 3.56 12.10 2.86
N LEU A 113 4.87 11.88 2.65
CA LEU A 113 5.92 12.27 3.61
C LEU A 113 6.10 13.78 3.67
N LEU A 114 6.40 14.26 4.88
CA LEU A 114 7.04 15.56 5.09
C LEU A 114 8.56 15.41 4.95
N LYS A 115 9.23 16.51 4.68
CA LYS A 115 10.70 16.57 4.79
C LYS A 115 11.18 16.30 6.22
N SER A 116 10.42 16.74 7.22
CA SER A 116 10.70 16.46 8.64
C SER A 116 10.51 15.00 9.06
N ASP A 117 9.88 14.18 8.22
CA ASP A 117 9.83 12.72 8.45
C ASP A 117 11.15 12.03 8.04
N LEU A 118 12.02 12.71 7.27
CA LEU A 118 13.32 12.21 6.80
C LEU A 118 14.40 12.59 7.81
N ILE A 119 14.82 11.67 8.65
CA ILE A 119 15.86 11.85 9.67
C ILE A 119 17.17 11.32 9.08
N LEU A 120 18.03 12.21 8.60
CA LEU A 120 19.27 11.81 7.91
C LEU A 120 20.55 12.20 8.67
N ASP A 121 20.42 12.94 9.74
CA ASP A 121 21.50 13.47 10.60
C ASP A 121 21.83 12.59 11.80
N GLU A 122 21.14 11.45 11.94
CA GLU A 122 21.41 10.43 12.95
C GLU A 122 22.39 9.35 12.42
N ASP A 123 23.00 8.57 13.32
CA ASP A 123 23.91 7.47 12.96
C ASP A 123 23.29 6.44 12.00
N ILE A 124 22.01 6.21 12.15
CA ILE A 124 21.20 5.40 11.23
C ILE A 124 20.16 6.31 10.57
N PRO A 125 20.30 6.64 9.30
CA PRO A 125 19.30 7.42 8.59
C PRO A 125 17.99 6.62 8.42
N PHE A 126 16.85 7.26 8.68
CA PHE A 126 15.54 6.59 8.62
C PHE A 126 14.40 7.54 8.26
N ILE A 127 13.27 6.96 7.88
CA ILE A 127 11.99 7.65 7.76
C ILE A 127 11.16 7.36 9.01
N ARG A 128 10.73 8.41 9.72
CA ARG A 128 9.74 8.31 10.78
C ARG A 128 8.34 8.31 10.18
N LEU A 129 7.80 7.13 9.98
CA LEU A 129 6.47 6.98 9.39
C LEU A 129 5.40 7.10 10.49
N GLN A 130 4.71 8.22 10.48
CA GLN A 130 3.65 8.57 11.44
C GLN A 130 2.40 9.08 10.70
N PRO A 131 1.20 9.06 11.32
CA PRO A 131 0.00 9.61 10.70
C PRO A 131 0.08 11.14 10.58
N HIS A 132 -0.50 11.68 9.51
CA HIS A 132 -0.66 13.12 9.26
C HIS A 132 -2.12 13.43 8.90
N ALA A 133 -2.56 14.66 9.06
CA ALA A 133 -3.92 15.08 8.74
C ALA A 133 -4.35 14.79 7.29
N TRP A 134 -3.41 14.85 6.35
CA TRP A 134 -3.63 14.56 4.91
C TRP A 134 -3.31 13.11 4.52
N ARG A 135 -2.66 12.32 5.37
CA ARG A 135 -2.28 10.93 5.12
C ARG A 135 -2.48 10.08 6.37
N THR A 136 -3.57 9.34 6.42
CA THR A 136 -3.78 8.32 7.44
C THR A 136 -2.96 7.07 7.14
N LEU A 137 -2.61 6.32 8.17
CA LEU A 137 -2.00 5.00 8.02
C LEU A 137 -3.09 3.91 7.98
N LYS A 138 -2.84 2.85 7.23
CA LYS A 138 -3.85 1.78 7.01
C LYS A 138 -4.20 1.02 8.28
N THR A 139 -3.21 0.84 9.18
CA THR A 139 -3.34 0.12 10.46
C THR A 139 -2.48 0.82 11.50
N SER A 140 -2.77 0.64 12.79
CA SER A 140 -1.94 1.16 13.90
C SER A 140 -0.49 0.67 13.81
N GLY A 141 -0.25 -0.59 13.44
CA GLY A 141 1.09 -1.15 13.24
C GLY A 141 1.82 -0.64 11.98
N SER A 142 1.23 0.31 11.23
CA SER A 142 1.94 0.95 10.10
C SER A 142 2.88 2.06 10.55
N GLU A 143 2.67 2.65 11.74
CA GLU A 143 3.56 3.63 12.34
C GLU A 143 4.87 2.95 12.76
N ARG A 144 6.00 3.44 12.26
CA ARG A 144 7.31 2.83 12.47
C ARG A 144 8.45 3.69 11.94
N ASP A 145 9.64 3.49 12.46
CA ASP A 145 10.88 4.00 11.87
C ASP A 145 11.39 3.02 10.81
N VAL A 146 11.63 3.51 9.59
CA VAL A 146 12.05 2.72 8.42
C VAL A 146 13.47 3.09 8.06
N PRO A 147 14.48 2.24 8.31
CA PRO A 147 15.87 2.52 7.99
C PRO A 147 16.08 2.73 6.49
N LEU A 148 16.98 3.64 6.14
CA LEU A 148 17.34 3.98 4.77
C LEU A 148 18.71 3.40 4.41
N VAL A 149 18.80 2.75 3.24
CA VAL A 149 20.04 2.23 2.65
C VAL A 149 20.02 2.47 1.14
N GLY A 150 21.18 2.40 0.49
CA GLY A 150 21.32 2.40 -0.96
C GLY A 150 20.47 3.46 -1.64
N MET A 151 19.61 3.03 -2.54
CA MET A 151 18.79 3.93 -3.35
C MET A 151 17.73 4.69 -2.54
N SER A 152 17.26 4.12 -1.45
CA SER A 152 16.33 4.84 -0.56
C SER A 152 17.00 5.99 0.19
N LEU A 153 18.25 5.82 0.61
CA LEU A 153 19.03 6.89 1.24
C LEU A 153 19.37 7.99 0.23
N TRP A 154 19.83 7.62 -0.97
CA TRP A 154 20.08 8.57 -2.06
C TRP A 154 18.84 9.42 -2.37
N ALA A 155 17.69 8.80 -2.52
CA ALA A 155 16.46 9.51 -2.83
C ALA A 155 16.02 10.45 -1.69
N ALA A 156 16.19 10.04 -0.43
CA ALA A 156 15.88 10.87 0.72
C ALA A 156 16.78 12.13 0.79
N GLN A 157 18.07 11.99 0.46
CA GLN A 157 19.00 13.12 0.36
C GLN A 157 18.55 14.10 -0.73
N ARG A 158 18.21 13.62 -1.93
CA ARG A 158 17.69 14.45 -3.03
C ARG A 158 16.42 15.21 -2.64
N LEU A 159 15.52 14.57 -1.89
CA LEU A 159 14.27 15.18 -1.43
C LEU A 159 14.47 16.29 -0.42
N LEU A 160 15.48 16.23 0.45
CA LEU A 160 15.80 17.33 1.37
C LEU A 160 16.28 18.58 0.63
N GLU A 161 17.06 18.39 -0.43
CA GLU A 161 17.59 19.47 -1.27
C GLU A 161 16.51 20.05 -2.19
N ALA A 162 15.58 19.22 -2.67
CA ALA A 162 14.53 19.64 -3.58
C ALA A 162 13.45 20.47 -2.88
N TYR A 163 12.81 21.37 -3.63
CA TYR A 163 11.63 22.13 -3.20
C TYR A 163 11.84 22.93 -1.89
N PRO A 164 12.78 23.89 -1.81
CA PRO A 164 13.15 24.57 -0.56
C PRO A 164 11.94 25.20 0.18
N ASP A 165 10.94 25.64 -0.56
CA ASP A 165 9.76 26.31 -0.01
C ASP A 165 8.63 25.33 0.40
N SER A 166 8.83 24.01 0.24
CA SER A 166 7.82 23.01 0.56
C SER A 166 8.16 22.22 1.82
N VAL A 167 7.18 22.05 2.70
CA VAL A 167 7.26 21.13 3.84
C VAL A 167 7.07 19.67 3.41
N TYR A 168 6.41 19.44 2.27
CA TYR A 168 6.19 18.10 1.73
C TYR A 168 7.40 17.60 0.96
N ALA A 169 7.76 16.34 1.13
CA ALA A 169 8.78 15.68 0.31
C ALA A 169 8.34 15.57 -1.16
N PHE A 170 7.04 15.37 -1.39
CA PHE A 170 6.44 15.29 -2.72
C PHE A 170 5.27 16.27 -2.88
N PRO A 171 5.53 17.58 -3.07
CA PRO A 171 4.48 18.60 -3.12
C PRO A 171 3.44 18.37 -4.21
N ARG A 172 3.83 17.77 -5.34
CA ARG A 172 2.93 17.40 -6.45
C ARG A 172 1.71 16.56 -6.01
N TYR A 173 1.89 15.70 -5.01
CA TYR A 173 0.86 14.75 -4.59
C TYR A 173 0.13 15.16 -3.32
N ASN A 174 0.55 16.24 -2.66
CA ASN A 174 0.03 16.63 -1.37
C ASN A 174 -0.69 17.98 -1.40
N LYS A 175 -1.81 18.01 -0.72
CA LYS A 175 -2.56 19.23 -0.36
C LYS A 175 -2.79 19.22 1.15
N THR A 176 -3.28 20.33 1.69
CA THR A 176 -3.49 20.51 3.13
C THR A 176 -4.27 19.36 3.79
N THR A 177 -5.19 18.73 3.07
CA THR A 177 -6.11 17.72 3.62
C THR A 177 -6.00 16.34 3.00
N THR A 178 -5.22 16.17 1.90
CA THR A 178 -5.19 14.88 1.16
C THR A 178 -3.86 14.63 0.46
N THR A 179 -3.45 13.35 0.42
CA THR A 179 -2.40 12.83 -0.46
C THR A 179 -3.03 12.11 -1.65
N ASN A 180 -2.71 12.52 -2.88
CA ASN A 180 -3.21 11.87 -4.10
C ASN A 180 -2.28 10.73 -4.54
N ALA A 181 -2.25 9.65 -3.77
CA ALA A 181 -1.47 8.46 -4.10
C ALA A 181 -1.95 7.73 -5.38
N ASN A 182 -3.20 7.92 -5.80
CA ASN A 182 -3.72 7.33 -7.03
C ASN A 182 -3.08 7.96 -8.26
N SER A 183 -2.90 9.29 -8.27
CA SER A 183 -2.18 9.99 -9.34
C SER A 183 -0.73 9.54 -9.42
N ALA A 184 -0.03 9.43 -8.27
CA ALA A 184 1.32 8.88 -8.21
C ALA A 184 1.36 7.45 -8.78
N SER A 185 0.43 6.58 -8.35
CA SER A 185 0.35 5.19 -8.82
C SER A 185 0.16 5.10 -10.33
N ALA A 186 -0.70 5.92 -10.92
CA ALA A 186 -0.95 5.91 -12.35
C ALA A 186 0.30 6.31 -13.15
N ALA A 187 0.96 7.41 -12.77
CA ALA A 187 2.17 7.91 -13.44
C ALA A 187 3.33 6.90 -13.32
N LEU A 188 3.57 6.40 -12.11
CA LEU A 188 4.69 5.51 -11.83
C LEU A 188 4.51 4.13 -12.46
N ASN A 189 3.31 3.55 -12.44
CA ASN A 189 3.06 2.25 -13.08
C ASN A 189 3.17 2.35 -14.61
N LYS A 190 2.75 3.47 -15.22
CA LYS A 190 2.94 3.71 -16.65
C LYS A 190 4.43 3.70 -17.04
N TRP A 191 5.28 4.33 -16.23
CA TRP A 191 6.72 4.35 -16.46
C TRP A 191 7.38 3.01 -16.13
N LEU A 192 6.94 2.33 -15.07
CA LEU A 192 7.54 1.08 -14.58
C LEU A 192 7.25 -0.11 -15.52
N HIS A 193 6.07 -0.15 -16.14
CA HIS A 193 5.58 -1.27 -16.93
C HIS A 193 6.59 -1.82 -17.97
N PRO A 194 7.29 -1.00 -18.78
CA PRO A 194 8.28 -1.51 -19.73
C PRO A 194 9.59 -1.98 -19.07
N CYS A 195 9.79 -1.74 -17.79
CA CYS A 195 11.03 -2.02 -17.06
C CYS A 195 10.97 -3.29 -16.21
N VAL A 196 9.78 -3.88 -16.05
CA VAL A 196 9.52 -5.02 -15.16
C VAL A 196 8.62 -6.05 -15.85
N PRO A 197 8.59 -7.31 -15.39
CA PRO A 197 7.71 -8.34 -15.95
C PRO A 197 6.23 -7.95 -15.88
N ASP A 198 5.44 -8.48 -16.82
CA ASP A 198 3.99 -8.28 -16.87
C ASP A 198 3.32 -8.64 -15.54
N GLY A 199 2.34 -7.85 -15.13
CA GLY A 199 1.62 -8.00 -13.86
C GLY A 199 2.35 -7.39 -12.65
N CYS A 200 3.61 -6.94 -12.80
CA CYS A 200 4.31 -6.20 -11.75
C CYS A 200 3.88 -4.72 -11.73
N THR A 201 3.85 -4.15 -10.55
CA THR A 201 3.44 -2.76 -10.29
C THR A 201 4.32 -2.16 -9.19
N MET A 202 4.14 -0.87 -8.86
CA MET A 202 4.78 -0.25 -7.70
C MET A 202 4.58 -1.04 -6.41
N HIS A 203 3.42 -1.70 -6.24
CA HIS A 203 3.18 -2.54 -5.07
C HIS A 203 4.01 -3.83 -5.06
N SER A 204 4.51 -4.27 -6.21
CA SER A 204 5.36 -5.46 -6.34
C SER A 204 6.71 -5.30 -5.64
N PHE A 205 7.27 -4.09 -5.55
CA PHE A 205 8.46 -3.83 -4.73
C PHE A 205 8.29 -4.28 -3.27
N ARG A 206 7.08 -4.14 -2.73
CA ARG A 206 6.78 -4.58 -1.37
C ARG A 206 6.78 -6.12 -1.23
N HIS A 207 6.39 -6.84 -2.28
CA HIS A 207 6.55 -8.30 -2.34
C HIS A 207 8.03 -8.67 -2.47
N SER A 208 8.76 -7.98 -3.35
CA SER A 208 10.20 -8.19 -3.52
C SER A 208 10.99 -7.92 -2.24
N MET A 209 10.65 -6.86 -1.50
CA MET A 209 11.27 -6.56 -0.21
C MET A 209 11.14 -7.73 0.77
N ARG A 210 9.95 -8.33 0.86
CA ARG A 210 9.72 -9.49 1.71
C ARG A 210 10.58 -10.69 1.31
N ASP A 211 10.71 -10.94 0.01
CA ASP A 211 11.51 -12.06 -0.51
C ASP A 211 13.01 -11.78 -0.35
N ARG A 212 13.46 -10.55 -0.57
CA ARG A 212 14.86 -10.13 -0.34
C ARG A 212 15.26 -10.28 1.15
N LEU A 213 14.39 -9.90 2.09
CA LEU A 213 14.63 -10.10 3.52
C LEU A 213 14.67 -11.59 3.88
N ARG A 214 13.82 -12.42 3.31
CA ARG A 214 13.86 -13.88 3.48
C ARG A 214 15.14 -14.48 2.91
N ALA A 215 15.63 -13.99 1.78
CA ALA A 215 16.86 -14.46 1.17
C ALA A 215 18.12 -14.20 2.01
N VAL A 216 18.06 -13.28 2.97
CA VAL A 216 19.11 -13.04 3.98
C VAL A 216 18.77 -13.64 5.34
N GLU A 217 17.75 -14.53 5.40
CA GLU A 217 17.32 -15.25 6.60
C GLU A 217 16.82 -14.33 7.73
N CYS A 218 16.21 -13.18 7.37
CA CYS A 218 15.63 -12.28 8.33
C CYS A 218 14.46 -12.98 9.07
N PRO A 219 14.42 -12.96 10.41
CA PRO A 219 13.30 -13.50 11.17
C PRO A 219 11.96 -12.91 10.76
N ALA A 220 10.92 -13.74 10.72
CA ALA A 220 9.63 -13.37 10.13
C ALA A 220 8.95 -12.19 10.82
N ASP A 221 9.09 -12.06 12.12
CA ASP A 221 8.58 -10.96 12.93
C ASP A 221 9.29 -9.64 12.64
N ILE A 222 10.61 -9.67 12.43
CA ILE A 222 11.39 -8.50 11.99
C ILE A 222 11.00 -8.12 10.55
N VAL A 223 10.81 -9.09 9.65
CA VAL A 223 10.29 -8.84 8.29
C VAL A 223 8.94 -8.12 8.36
N ASP A 224 8.04 -8.60 9.20
CA ASP A 224 6.71 -8.03 9.36
C ASP A 224 6.77 -6.61 9.94
N GLN A 225 7.64 -6.36 10.93
CA GLN A 225 7.84 -5.02 11.49
C GLN A 225 8.40 -4.05 10.45
N ILE A 226 9.49 -4.40 9.74
CA ILE A 226 10.08 -3.57 8.68
C ILE A 226 9.00 -3.20 7.65
N GLY A 227 8.23 -4.18 7.21
CA GLY A 227 7.18 -3.98 6.22
C GLY A 227 5.92 -3.28 6.76
N GLY A 228 5.70 -3.20 8.07
CA GLY A 228 4.40 -2.81 8.66
C GLY A 228 3.29 -3.76 8.20
N TRP A 229 3.56 -5.07 8.23
CA TRP A 229 2.56 -6.12 8.07
C TRP A 229 2.02 -6.53 9.43
N ALA A 230 0.76 -6.95 9.47
CA ALA A 230 0.20 -7.53 10.68
C ALA A 230 0.77 -8.94 10.87
N THR A 231 1.37 -9.20 11.99
CA THR A 231 1.81 -10.54 12.40
C THR A 231 0.68 -11.20 13.16
N GLY A 232 0.30 -12.43 12.76
CA GLY A 232 -0.73 -13.19 13.48
C GLY A 232 -0.14 -13.79 14.77
N GLY A 233 -0.90 -13.70 15.86
CA GLY A 233 -0.56 -14.33 17.15
C GLY A 233 -0.64 -13.35 18.32
N VAL A 234 -1.02 -13.89 19.49
CA VAL A 234 -1.21 -13.09 20.73
C VAL A 234 0.11 -12.52 21.23
N GLY A 235 1.24 -13.21 20.99
CA GLY A 235 2.59 -12.80 21.46
C GLY A 235 3.11 -11.52 20.82
N HIS A 236 2.67 -11.17 19.62
CA HIS A 236 3.14 -9.97 18.92
C HIS A 236 2.51 -8.64 19.43
N GLY A 237 1.50 -8.73 20.29
CA GLY A 237 0.92 -7.56 20.96
C GLY A 237 1.70 -7.12 22.21
N TYR A 238 2.68 -7.89 22.66
CA TYR A 238 3.48 -7.59 23.83
C TYR A 238 4.83 -7.00 23.45
N GLY A 239 5.25 -5.94 24.16
CA GLY A 239 6.52 -5.26 23.95
C GLY A 239 6.45 -4.13 22.91
N SER A 240 7.57 -3.39 22.79
CA SER A 240 7.72 -2.21 21.92
C SER A 240 8.19 -2.55 20.49
N GLY A 241 8.28 -3.85 20.15
CA GLY A 241 8.89 -4.29 18.90
C GLY A 241 10.41 -4.20 18.88
N TYR A 242 11.00 -4.31 17.69
CA TYR A 242 12.45 -4.23 17.48
C TYR A 242 12.90 -2.78 17.26
N GLY A 243 14.03 -2.41 17.87
CA GLY A 243 14.64 -1.10 17.67
C GLY A 243 15.14 -0.90 16.23
N LEU A 244 15.38 0.38 15.88
CA LEU A 244 15.85 0.81 14.56
C LEU A 244 17.12 0.06 14.13
N GLU A 245 18.07 -0.13 15.05
CA GLU A 245 19.35 -0.83 14.81
C GLU A 245 19.16 -2.28 14.33
N VAL A 246 18.20 -2.99 14.93
CA VAL A 246 17.89 -4.38 14.55
C VAL A 246 17.31 -4.41 13.14
N CYS A 247 16.37 -3.51 12.82
CA CYS A 247 15.78 -3.39 11.49
C CYS A 247 16.86 -2.99 10.46
N TYR A 248 17.71 -2.02 10.79
CA TYR A 248 18.81 -1.57 9.94
C TYR A 248 19.78 -2.68 9.58
N LYS A 249 20.19 -3.49 10.56
CA LYS A 249 21.08 -4.65 10.35
C LYS A 249 20.58 -5.56 9.24
N TRP A 250 19.28 -5.84 9.18
CA TRP A 250 18.71 -6.75 8.19
C TRP A 250 18.52 -6.08 6.83
N ILE A 251 18.12 -4.81 6.81
CA ILE A 251 18.00 -4.04 5.57
C ILE A 251 19.39 -3.87 4.93
N LYS A 252 20.43 -3.60 5.73
CA LYS A 252 21.81 -3.50 5.25
C LYS A 252 22.34 -4.80 4.65
N LYS A 253 22.02 -5.96 5.26
CA LYS A 253 22.33 -7.27 4.66
C LYS A 253 21.65 -7.49 3.31
N MET A 254 20.43 -6.99 3.16
CA MET A 254 19.66 -7.11 1.92
C MET A 254 20.23 -6.23 0.79
N GLU A 255 20.80 -5.07 1.10
CA GLU A 255 21.44 -4.16 0.13
C GLU A 255 22.58 -4.85 -0.63
N GLY A 256 23.38 -5.67 0.06
CA GLY A 256 24.55 -6.33 -0.48
C GLY A 256 24.26 -7.57 -1.36
N LYS A 257 23.00 -7.93 -1.53
CA LYS A 257 22.55 -9.03 -2.38
C LYS A 257 21.54 -8.54 -3.40
#